data_afc0ce3633f1f4a8ac2d016757084a36
#
_entry.id   afc0ce3633f1f4a8ac2d016757084a36
#
_cell.length_a   1.000
_cell.length_b   1.000
_cell.length_c   1.000
_cell.angle_alpha   90.00
_cell.angle_beta   90.00
_cell.angle_gamma   90.00
#
_symmetry.space_group_name_H-M   'P 1'
#
loop_
_entity.id
_entity.type
_entity.pdbx_description
1 polymer ?
#
loop_
_entity_poly.entity_id
_entity_poly.type
_entity_poly.pdbx_seq_one_letter_code
_entity_poly.pdbx_strand_id
1 'polypeptide(L)'
;MWALVKSGSIDTIYGGARAITIGDIKYPKGMFTLYSTAEKKSIGIYDIVRKDQPDSNFYDVSDSTFVYDADTDTVNETFNITERDLDKLKEPALLAANTGAYGRIESFAWLVQRYIYDNSKAIPDEVKTYVTNVRSHCATICTAINGCSDLAAFKVVYAKIYDDDGEYNTGWPDGSGLTSYHRGITLI
;
A
#
# COMPACT_ATOMS: atom_id res chain seq x y z
N MET A 1 7.93 20.18 -15.41
CA MET A 1 6.94 20.19 -16.50
C MET A 1 6.19 21.50 -16.48
N TRP A 2 5.75 21.96 -17.65
CA TRP A 2 5.03 23.23 -17.83
C TRP A 2 3.84 23.05 -18.74
N ALA A 3 2.84 23.90 -18.61
CA ALA A 3 1.68 23.96 -19.49
C ALA A 3 1.57 25.33 -20.14
N LEU A 4 1.22 25.37 -21.41
CA LEU A 4 0.75 26.59 -22.06
C LEU A 4 -0.78 26.63 -21.92
N VAL A 5 -1.28 27.67 -21.28
CA VAL A 5 -2.72 27.92 -21.11
C VAL A 5 -3.12 29.09 -22.02
N LYS A 6 -4.18 28.86 -22.81
CA LYS A 6 -4.79 29.87 -23.66
C LYS A 6 -6.29 29.91 -23.41
N SER A 7 -6.82 31.07 -23.19
CA SER A 7 -8.27 31.28 -22.99
C SER A 7 -8.87 30.32 -21.93
N GLY A 8 -8.14 30.10 -20.83
CA GLY A 8 -8.58 29.27 -19.73
C GLY A 8 -8.51 27.74 -19.97
N SER A 9 -7.82 27.32 -21.02
CA SER A 9 -7.66 25.90 -21.36
C SER A 9 -6.19 25.57 -21.62
N ILE A 10 -5.77 24.36 -21.29
CA ILE A 10 -4.43 23.87 -21.60
C ILE A 10 -4.32 23.59 -23.10
N ASP A 11 -3.41 24.31 -23.76
CA ASP A 11 -3.12 24.16 -25.19
C ASP A 11 -2.02 23.12 -25.42
N THR A 12 -0.96 23.16 -24.63
CA THR A 12 0.21 22.28 -24.82
C THR A 12 0.89 21.98 -23.49
N ILE A 13 1.34 20.75 -23.32
CA ILE A 13 2.18 20.33 -22.18
C ILE A 13 3.63 20.17 -22.64
N TYR A 14 4.56 20.75 -21.85
CA TYR A 14 6.00 20.67 -22.08
C TYR A 14 6.64 19.76 -21.02
N GLY A 15 7.02 18.54 -21.40
CA GLY A 15 7.74 17.60 -20.53
C GLY A 15 9.15 18.01 -20.16
N GLY A 16 9.77 18.89 -20.98
CA GLY A 16 11.13 19.39 -20.77
C GLY A 16 11.30 20.78 -21.39
N ALA A 17 12.31 21.51 -20.90
CA ALA A 17 12.66 22.84 -21.40
C ALA A 17 13.16 22.77 -22.85
N ARG A 18 12.56 23.57 -23.74
CA ARG A 18 12.91 23.70 -25.15
C ARG A 18 12.59 25.12 -25.64
N ALA A 19 13.12 25.52 -26.79
CA ALA A 19 12.67 26.75 -27.44
C ALA A 19 11.23 26.57 -27.91
N ILE A 20 10.39 27.58 -27.70
CA ILE A 20 8.95 27.54 -28.10
C ILE A 20 8.55 28.84 -28.80
N THR A 21 7.44 28.79 -29.52
CA THR A 21 6.84 29.98 -30.12
C THR A 21 5.42 30.13 -29.58
N ILE A 22 5.09 31.30 -29.05
CA ILE A 22 3.75 31.64 -28.58
C ILE A 22 3.28 32.84 -29.41
N GLY A 23 2.25 32.64 -30.22
CA GLY A 23 1.91 33.60 -31.26
C GLY A 23 3.07 33.76 -32.24
N ASP A 24 3.50 35.00 -32.46
CA ASP A 24 4.67 35.32 -33.33
C ASP A 24 5.99 35.49 -32.57
N ILE A 25 5.98 35.30 -31.24
CA ILE A 25 7.15 35.52 -30.37
C ILE A 25 7.86 34.21 -30.11
N LYS A 26 9.19 34.21 -30.38
CA LYS A 26 10.07 33.09 -30.09
C LYS A 26 10.70 33.25 -28.70
N TYR A 27 10.54 32.24 -27.85
CA TYR A 27 11.12 32.18 -26.53
C TYR A 27 12.24 31.13 -26.48
N PRO A 28 13.40 31.47 -25.92
CA PRO A 28 14.54 30.55 -25.83
C PRO A 28 14.24 29.46 -24.75
N LYS A 29 14.93 28.32 -24.82
CA LYS A 29 14.87 27.24 -23.84
C LYS A 29 15.04 27.73 -22.39
N GLY A 30 15.92 28.73 -22.17
CA GLY A 30 16.25 29.24 -20.85
C GLY A 30 15.08 29.91 -20.12
N MET A 31 14.01 30.32 -20.81
CA MET A 31 12.88 30.98 -20.16
C MET A 31 12.20 30.08 -19.10
N PHE A 32 12.19 28.77 -19.29
CA PHE A 32 11.57 27.84 -18.35
C PHE A 32 12.26 27.81 -16.98
N THR A 33 13.55 28.16 -16.92
CA THR A 33 14.35 28.13 -15.69
C THR A 33 14.74 29.52 -15.21
N LEU A 34 14.82 30.51 -16.10
CA LEU A 34 15.27 31.86 -15.76
C LEU A 34 14.13 32.80 -15.40
N TYR A 35 12.93 32.59 -15.98
CA TYR A 35 11.77 33.41 -15.68
C TYR A 35 11.16 33.01 -14.35
N SER A 36 10.76 34.00 -13.57
CA SER A 36 9.93 33.80 -12.39
C SER A 36 8.57 33.20 -12.75
N THR A 37 7.87 32.65 -11.78
CA THR A 37 6.51 32.13 -11.99
C THR A 37 5.56 33.20 -12.55
N ALA A 38 5.68 34.46 -12.09
CA ALA A 38 4.87 35.56 -12.57
C ALA A 38 5.17 35.91 -14.05
N GLU A 39 6.45 35.96 -14.43
CA GLU A 39 6.84 36.18 -15.82
C GLU A 39 6.41 35.08 -16.75
N LYS A 40 6.51 33.81 -16.32
CA LYS A 40 5.98 32.66 -17.08
C LYS A 40 4.46 32.77 -17.27
N LYS A 41 3.71 33.07 -16.20
CA LYS A 41 2.25 33.24 -16.28
C LYS A 41 1.84 34.38 -17.19
N SER A 42 2.58 35.50 -17.23
CA SER A 42 2.28 36.63 -18.12
C SER A 42 2.29 36.28 -19.60
N ILE A 43 2.98 35.21 -19.99
CA ILE A 43 3.03 34.68 -21.36
C ILE A 43 2.22 33.38 -21.52
N GLY A 44 1.42 33.02 -20.50
CA GLY A 44 0.55 31.85 -20.53
C GLY A 44 1.25 30.54 -20.17
N ILE A 45 2.49 30.57 -19.64
CA ILE A 45 3.21 29.38 -19.22
C ILE A 45 3.05 29.18 -17.70
N TYR A 46 2.62 28.00 -17.31
CA TYR A 46 2.35 27.61 -15.94
C TYR A 46 3.28 26.47 -15.52
N ASP A 47 3.81 26.55 -14.32
CA ASP A 47 4.43 25.39 -13.67
C ASP A 47 3.32 24.41 -13.26
N ILE A 48 3.49 23.11 -13.57
CA ILE A 48 2.51 22.09 -13.22
C ILE A 48 2.72 21.68 -11.77
N VAL A 49 1.67 21.81 -10.96
CA VAL A 49 1.63 21.30 -9.59
C VAL A 49 1.40 19.80 -9.65
N ARG A 50 2.42 19.05 -9.24
CA ARG A 50 2.35 17.58 -9.19
C ARG A 50 1.57 17.13 -7.97
N LYS A 51 0.79 16.07 -8.13
CA LYS A 51 0.18 15.32 -7.03
C LYS A 51 0.94 14.02 -6.78
N ASP A 52 0.92 13.57 -5.52
CA ASP A 52 1.36 12.23 -5.19
C ASP A 52 0.44 11.22 -5.87
N GLN A 53 1.05 10.18 -6.42
CA GLN A 53 0.29 9.11 -7.05
C GLN A 53 -0.51 8.37 -5.97
N PRO A 54 -1.81 8.11 -6.20
CA PRO A 54 -2.63 7.30 -5.29
C PRO A 54 -2.05 5.92 -5.10
N ASP A 55 -2.23 5.36 -3.89
CA ASP A 55 -1.68 4.05 -3.55
C ASP A 55 -2.29 2.94 -4.43
N SER A 56 -1.44 2.33 -5.23
CA SER A 56 -1.83 1.26 -6.16
C SER A 56 -2.26 -0.05 -5.47
N ASN A 57 -2.03 -0.18 -4.16
CA ASN A 57 -2.60 -1.30 -3.40
C ASN A 57 -4.13 -1.24 -3.35
N PHE A 58 -4.69 -0.03 -3.34
CA PHE A 58 -6.13 0.20 -3.14
C PHE A 58 -6.86 0.75 -4.34
N TYR A 59 -6.13 1.33 -5.30
CA TYR A 59 -6.70 1.99 -6.45
C TYR A 59 -6.10 1.49 -7.75
N ASP A 60 -6.94 1.32 -8.74
CA ASP A 60 -6.50 1.28 -10.13
C ASP A 60 -6.36 2.72 -10.61
N VAL A 61 -5.13 3.08 -10.97
CA VAL A 61 -4.76 4.43 -11.38
C VAL A 61 -4.50 4.42 -12.87
N SER A 62 -5.27 5.22 -13.62
CA SER A 62 -4.99 5.47 -15.04
C SER A 62 -3.97 6.60 -15.20
N ASP A 63 -3.65 6.91 -16.47
CA ASP A 63 -2.75 8.00 -16.82
C ASP A 63 -3.15 9.31 -16.16
N SER A 64 -2.15 10.08 -15.72
CA SER A 64 -2.39 11.41 -15.19
C SER A 64 -2.87 12.37 -16.29
N THR A 65 -3.78 13.23 -15.92
CA THR A 65 -4.27 14.34 -16.74
C THR A 65 -3.91 15.66 -16.06
N PHE A 66 -3.99 16.75 -16.82
CA PHE A 66 -3.66 18.07 -16.31
C PHE A 66 -4.87 18.98 -16.48
N VAL A 67 -5.21 19.72 -15.44
CA VAL A 67 -6.36 20.62 -15.44
C VAL A 67 -5.92 22.02 -15.01
N TYR A 68 -6.29 23.02 -15.79
CA TYR A 68 -6.15 24.41 -15.38
C TYR A 68 -7.31 24.79 -14.44
N ASP A 69 -6.97 25.28 -13.28
CA ASP A 69 -7.89 25.79 -12.27
C ASP A 69 -7.84 27.33 -12.33
N ALA A 70 -8.94 27.93 -12.76
CA ALA A 70 -9.05 29.38 -12.91
C ALA A 70 -9.19 30.10 -11.56
N ASP A 71 -9.72 29.44 -10.53
CA ASP A 71 -9.92 30.05 -9.21
C ASP A 71 -8.58 30.22 -8.47
N THR A 72 -7.69 29.25 -8.62
CA THR A 72 -6.35 29.30 -8.03
C THR A 72 -5.27 29.76 -8.99
N ASP A 73 -5.61 29.94 -10.27
CA ASP A 73 -4.69 30.27 -11.36
C ASP A 73 -3.47 29.30 -11.40
N THR A 74 -3.76 27.99 -11.36
CA THR A 74 -2.74 26.93 -11.36
C THR A 74 -3.07 25.82 -12.36
N VAL A 75 -2.04 25.09 -12.80
CA VAL A 75 -2.23 23.84 -13.54
C VAL A 75 -1.90 22.67 -12.62
N ASN A 76 -2.90 21.84 -12.35
CA ASN A 76 -2.79 20.73 -11.43
C ASN A 76 -2.75 19.39 -12.18
N GLU A 77 -1.89 18.49 -11.75
CA GLU A 77 -1.94 17.08 -12.13
C GLU A 77 -3.11 16.40 -11.41
N THR A 78 -3.88 15.63 -12.14
CA THR A 78 -5.00 14.82 -11.61
C THR A 78 -4.87 13.39 -12.10
N PHE A 79 -5.36 12.44 -11.31
CA PHE A 79 -5.41 11.03 -11.66
C PHE A 79 -6.85 10.57 -11.77
N ASN A 80 -7.18 9.79 -12.80
CA ASN A 80 -8.41 9.01 -12.79
C ASN A 80 -8.15 7.77 -11.94
N ILE A 81 -8.90 7.65 -10.86
CA ILE A 81 -8.77 6.54 -9.90
C ILE A 81 -10.08 5.78 -9.83
N THR A 82 -9.97 4.46 -9.75
CA THR A 82 -11.09 3.57 -9.46
C THR A 82 -10.71 2.75 -8.23
N GLU A 83 -11.57 2.71 -7.23
CA GLU A 83 -11.38 1.85 -6.08
C GLU A 83 -11.39 0.40 -6.53
N ARG A 84 -10.41 -0.39 -6.04
CA ARG A 84 -10.39 -1.83 -6.27
C ARG A 84 -11.54 -2.49 -5.52
N ASP A 85 -12.01 -3.59 -6.07
CA ASP A 85 -13.03 -4.41 -5.46
C ASP A 85 -12.61 -4.86 -4.06
N LEU A 86 -13.43 -4.52 -3.06
CA LEU A 86 -13.12 -4.75 -1.65
C LEU A 86 -12.94 -6.25 -1.34
N ASP A 87 -13.74 -7.13 -1.94
CA ASP A 87 -13.64 -8.56 -1.67
C ASP A 87 -12.34 -9.14 -2.24
N LYS A 88 -11.90 -8.63 -3.40
CA LYS A 88 -10.59 -8.98 -3.98
C LYS A 88 -9.41 -8.46 -3.16
N LEU A 89 -9.59 -7.38 -2.43
CA LEU A 89 -8.57 -6.87 -1.50
C LEU A 89 -8.52 -7.67 -0.20
N LYS A 90 -9.67 -8.14 0.29
CA LYS A 90 -9.76 -8.97 1.49
C LYS A 90 -9.13 -10.35 1.31
N GLU A 91 -9.29 -10.95 0.15
CA GLU A 91 -8.83 -12.33 -0.12
C GLU A 91 -7.32 -12.53 0.17
N PRO A 92 -6.40 -11.75 -0.40
CA PRO A 92 -4.98 -11.89 -0.10
C PRO A 92 -4.63 -11.55 1.36
N ALA A 93 -5.35 -10.63 2.01
CA ALA A 93 -5.13 -10.30 3.41
C ALA A 93 -5.54 -11.47 4.34
N LEU A 94 -6.67 -12.13 4.06
CA LEU A 94 -7.09 -13.34 4.76
C LEU A 94 -6.09 -14.48 4.55
N LEU A 95 -5.61 -14.65 3.32
CA LEU A 95 -4.59 -15.66 3.02
C LEU A 95 -3.30 -15.38 3.80
N ALA A 96 -2.84 -14.14 3.86
CA ALA A 96 -1.65 -13.75 4.62
C ALA A 96 -1.79 -14.04 6.11
N ALA A 97 -2.93 -13.70 6.72
CA ALA A 97 -3.22 -14.00 8.12
C ALA A 97 -3.18 -15.52 8.41
N ASN A 98 -3.83 -16.31 7.57
CA ASN A 98 -3.84 -17.78 7.72
C ASN A 98 -2.45 -18.38 7.51
N THR A 99 -1.69 -17.91 6.51
CA THR A 99 -0.32 -18.36 6.25
C THR A 99 0.61 -18.00 7.41
N GLY A 100 0.44 -16.79 7.98
CA GLY A 100 1.17 -16.35 9.17
C GLY A 100 0.90 -17.22 10.39
N ALA A 101 -0.36 -17.61 10.62
CA ALA A 101 -0.71 -18.54 11.69
C ALA A 101 -0.14 -19.94 11.44
N TYR A 102 -0.30 -20.45 10.20
CA TYR A 102 0.20 -21.76 9.83
C TYR A 102 1.72 -21.86 10.04
N GLY A 103 2.49 -20.91 9.55
CA GLY A 103 3.95 -20.92 9.70
C GLY A 103 4.42 -20.92 11.16
N ARG A 104 3.62 -20.35 12.09
CA ARG A 104 3.93 -20.35 13.51
C ARG A 104 3.63 -21.67 14.22
N ILE A 105 2.65 -22.43 13.76
CA ILE A 105 2.23 -23.68 14.42
C ILE A 105 2.72 -24.95 13.73
N GLU A 106 3.16 -24.86 12.48
CA GLU A 106 3.58 -26.03 11.68
C GLU A 106 4.73 -26.79 12.33
N SER A 107 5.69 -26.05 12.93
CA SER A 107 6.86 -26.65 13.60
C SER A 107 6.48 -27.60 14.76
N PHE A 108 5.25 -27.50 15.27
CA PHE A 108 4.74 -28.35 16.36
C PHE A 108 3.85 -29.51 15.86
N ALA A 109 3.58 -29.61 14.56
CA ALA A 109 2.67 -30.62 14.02
C ALA A 109 3.14 -32.06 14.32
N TRP A 110 4.45 -32.29 14.42
CA TRP A 110 5.02 -33.58 14.78
C TRP A 110 4.63 -34.04 16.21
N LEU A 111 4.38 -33.11 17.13
CA LEU A 111 3.92 -33.45 18.48
C LEU A 111 2.51 -34.08 18.46
N VAL A 112 1.65 -33.60 17.54
CA VAL A 112 0.33 -34.19 17.33
C VAL A 112 0.47 -35.59 16.73
N GLN A 113 1.34 -35.77 15.73
CA GLN A 113 1.62 -37.08 15.15
C GLN A 113 2.17 -38.05 16.20
N ARG A 114 3.16 -37.60 17.00
CA ARG A 114 3.70 -38.40 18.09
C ARG A 114 2.61 -38.84 19.07
N TYR A 115 1.72 -37.95 19.48
CA TYR A 115 0.62 -38.26 20.39
C TYR A 115 -0.38 -39.27 19.79
N ILE A 116 -0.63 -39.22 18.48
CA ILE A 116 -1.51 -40.20 17.79
C ILE A 116 -0.89 -41.59 17.84
N TYR A 117 0.42 -41.75 17.67
CA TYR A 117 1.10 -43.02 17.67
C TYR A 117 1.40 -43.55 19.09
N ASP A 118 1.66 -42.62 20.03
CA ASP A 118 1.97 -42.94 21.42
C ASP A 118 1.28 -41.92 22.34
N ASN A 119 0.10 -42.26 22.77
CA ASN A 119 -0.75 -41.40 23.62
C ASN A 119 -0.17 -41.20 25.03
N SER A 120 0.86 -41.97 25.45
CA SER A 120 1.61 -41.70 26.68
C SER A 120 2.48 -40.43 26.59
N LYS A 121 2.74 -39.95 25.39
CA LYS A 121 3.54 -38.74 25.08
C LYS A 121 2.65 -37.52 24.87
N ALA A 122 2.04 -37.01 25.92
CA ALA A 122 1.18 -35.85 25.84
C ALA A 122 1.85 -34.65 25.16
N ILE A 123 1.06 -33.86 24.44
CA ILE A 123 1.52 -32.56 23.91
C ILE A 123 1.72 -31.62 25.11
N PRO A 124 2.88 -30.94 25.25
CA PRO A 124 3.12 -29.99 26.33
C PRO A 124 2.06 -28.89 26.40
N ASP A 125 1.66 -28.51 27.60
CA ASP A 125 0.57 -27.55 27.79
C ASP A 125 0.93 -26.14 27.30
N GLU A 126 2.20 -25.73 27.41
CA GLU A 126 2.71 -24.49 26.85
C GLU A 126 2.58 -24.46 25.31
N VAL A 127 2.79 -25.58 24.61
CA VAL A 127 2.60 -25.67 23.16
C VAL A 127 1.10 -25.57 22.82
N LYS A 128 0.24 -26.27 23.57
CA LYS A 128 -1.22 -26.15 23.36
C LYS A 128 -1.70 -24.72 23.55
N THR A 129 -1.23 -24.05 24.60
CA THR A 129 -1.56 -22.65 24.91
C THR A 129 -1.08 -21.73 23.78
N TYR A 130 0.16 -21.88 23.34
CA TYR A 130 0.70 -21.10 22.22
C TYR A 130 -0.13 -21.27 20.94
N VAL A 131 -0.38 -22.51 20.53
CA VAL A 131 -1.19 -22.80 19.32
C VAL A 131 -2.60 -22.23 19.44
N THR A 132 -3.21 -22.30 20.62
CA THR A 132 -4.52 -21.70 20.88
C THR A 132 -4.48 -20.18 20.73
N ASN A 133 -3.47 -19.52 21.27
CA ASN A 133 -3.29 -18.08 21.19
C ASN A 133 -3.02 -17.62 19.74
N VAL A 134 -2.18 -18.35 19.00
CA VAL A 134 -1.94 -18.07 17.57
C VAL A 134 -3.24 -18.16 16.77
N ARG A 135 -4.05 -19.20 16.99
CA ARG A 135 -5.34 -19.35 16.31
C ARG A 135 -6.33 -18.25 16.68
N SER A 136 -6.38 -17.88 17.96
CA SER A 136 -7.24 -16.79 18.45
C SER A 136 -6.84 -15.46 17.83
N HIS A 137 -5.54 -15.15 17.75
CA HIS A 137 -5.05 -13.93 17.11
C HIS A 137 -5.39 -13.90 15.61
N CYS A 138 -5.15 -15.01 14.90
CA CYS A 138 -5.55 -15.16 13.50
C CYS A 138 -7.06 -14.94 13.30
N ALA A 139 -7.90 -15.52 14.15
CA ALA A 139 -9.34 -15.32 14.08
C ALA A 139 -9.75 -13.87 14.30
N THR A 140 -9.06 -13.14 15.18
CA THR A 140 -9.26 -11.71 15.41
C THR A 140 -8.95 -10.91 14.12
N ILE A 141 -7.82 -11.18 13.48
CA ILE A 141 -7.43 -10.54 12.21
C ILE A 141 -8.48 -10.84 11.13
N CYS A 142 -8.83 -12.11 10.95
CA CYS A 142 -9.82 -12.52 9.93
C CYS A 142 -11.21 -11.88 10.18
N THR A 143 -11.61 -11.75 11.43
CA THR A 143 -12.86 -11.07 11.80
C THR A 143 -12.81 -9.58 11.46
N ALA A 144 -11.69 -8.91 11.75
CA ALA A 144 -11.51 -7.51 11.41
C ALA A 144 -11.55 -7.28 9.89
N ILE A 145 -10.86 -8.12 9.10
CA ILE A 145 -10.87 -8.03 7.63
C ILE A 145 -12.30 -8.24 7.10
N ASN A 146 -12.99 -9.29 7.53
CA ASN A 146 -14.35 -9.60 7.06
C ASN A 146 -15.37 -8.54 7.48
N GLY A 147 -15.16 -7.89 8.62
CA GLY A 147 -16.02 -6.82 9.14
C GLY A 147 -15.90 -5.48 8.38
N CYS A 148 -14.92 -5.30 7.51
CA CYS A 148 -14.81 -4.08 6.72
C CYS A 148 -15.96 -3.98 5.72
N SER A 149 -16.72 -2.89 5.79
CA SER A 149 -17.85 -2.59 4.89
C SER A 149 -17.45 -1.79 3.65
N ASP A 150 -16.31 -1.11 3.71
CA ASP A 150 -15.81 -0.21 2.68
C ASP A 150 -14.28 -0.16 2.66
N LEU A 151 -13.73 0.49 1.62
CA LEU A 151 -12.29 0.62 1.43
C LEU A 151 -11.61 1.42 2.55
N ALA A 152 -12.29 2.42 3.13
CA ALA A 152 -11.70 3.24 4.20
C ALA A 152 -11.48 2.40 5.46
N ALA A 153 -12.47 1.60 5.87
CA ALA A 153 -12.35 0.66 6.98
C ALA A 153 -11.26 -0.40 6.70
N PHE A 154 -11.20 -0.91 5.45
CA PHE A 154 -10.18 -1.89 5.08
C PHE A 154 -8.77 -1.33 5.17
N LYS A 155 -8.51 -0.08 4.75
CA LYS A 155 -7.19 0.56 4.86
C LYS A 155 -6.69 0.63 6.31
N VAL A 156 -7.59 0.92 7.26
CA VAL A 156 -7.23 0.94 8.69
C VAL A 156 -6.81 -0.45 9.16
N VAL A 157 -7.53 -1.49 8.76
CA VAL A 157 -7.19 -2.88 9.11
C VAL A 157 -5.91 -3.32 8.39
N TYR A 158 -5.75 -2.93 7.13
CA TYR A 158 -4.56 -3.23 6.33
C TYR A 158 -3.29 -2.67 6.97
N ALA A 159 -3.29 -1.40 7.40
CA ALA A 159 -2.17 -0.81 8.11
C ALA A 159 -1.80 -1.60 9.38
N LYS A 160 -2.80 -2.03 10.17
CA LYS A 160 -2.58 -2.87 11.36
C LYS A 160 -1.93 -4.22 11.07
N ILE A 161 -2.10 -4.75 9.85
CA ILE A 161 -1.55 -6.05 9.43
C ILE A 161 -0.14 -5.88 8.85
N TYR A 162 0.09 -4.85 8.05
CA TYR A 162 1.28 -4.75 7.19
C TYR A 162 2.30 -3.69 7.64
N ASP A 163 1.92 -2.71 8.47
CA ASP A 163 2.88 -1.78 9.02
C ASP A 163 3.76 -2.46 10.08
N ASP A 164 5.03 -2.09 10.16
CA ASP A 164 6.01 -2.73 11.05
C ASP A 164 5.60 -2.66 12.53
N ASP A 165 4.93 -1.57 12.94
CA ASP A 165 4.37 -1.35 14.27
C ASP A 165 2.87 -1.67 14.37
N GLY A 166 2.29 -2.23 13.31
CA GLY A 166 0.87 -2.55 13.22
C GLY A 166 0.42 -3.52 14.32
N GLU A 167 -0.71 -3.23 14.95
CA GLU A 167 -1.27 -4.01 16.08
C GLU A 167 -1.36 -5.51 15.78
N TYR A 168 -1.74 -5.87 14.56
CA TYR A 168 -1.91 -7.27 14.16
C TYR A 168 -0.59 -7.91 13.71
N ASN A 169 0.37 -7.12 13.24
CA ASN A 169 1.70 -7.61 12.90
C ASN A 169 2.52 -7.93 14.14
N THR A 170 2.50 -7.03 15.13
CA THR A 170 3.26 -7.18 16.38
C THR A 170 2.56 -8.04 17.45
N GLY A 171 1.23 -8.21 17.33
CA GLY A 171 0.40 -8.90 18.32
C GLY A 171 0.45 -10.44 18.28
N TRP A 172 1.26 -11.04 17.41
CA TRP A 172 1.41 -12.49 17.38
C TRP A 172 2.06 -13.00 18.67
N PRO A 173 1.58 -14.14 19.23
CA PRO A 173 2.19 -14.74 20.41
C PRO A 173 3.68 -15.03 20.21
N ASP A 174 4.47 -14.73 21.24
CA ASP A 174 5.89 -15.06 21.25
C ASP A 174 6.10 -16.56 21.47
N GLY A 175 6.73 -17.21 20.51
CA GLY A 175 7.10 -18.63 20.56
C GLY A 175 8.58 -18.88 20.88
N SER A 176 9.35 -17.85 21.20
CA SER A 176 10.80 -17.98 21.41
C SER A 176 11.17 -18.98 22.53
N GLY A 177 10.35 -19.05 23.58
CA GLY A 177 10.50 -20.02 24.67
C GLY A 177 10.21 -21.48 24.29
N LEU A 178 9.65 -21.72 23.10
CA LEU A 178 9.21 -23.06 22.65
C LEU A 178 10.16 -23.71 21.66
N THR A 179 11.34 -23.14 21.43
CA THR A 179 12.31 -23.63 20.44
C THR A 179 12.75 -25.08 20.70
N SER A 180 12.77 -25.52 21.97
CA SER A 180 13.07 -26.91 22.32
C SER A 180 12.05 -27.94 21.80
N TYR A 181 10.84 -27.48 21.46
CA TYR A 181 9.77 -28.31 20.90
C TYR A 181 9.70 -28.24 19.38
N HIS A 182 10.45 -27.35 18.75
CA HIS A 182 10.57 -27.37 17.30
C HIS A 182 11.24 -28.67 16.89
N ARG A 183 10.79 -29.24 15.79
CA ARG A 183 11.46 -30.41 15.21
C ARG A 183 12.88 -29.99 14.80
N GLY A 184 13.80 -30.07 15.71
CA GLY A 184 15.21 -29.99 15.40
C GLY A 184 15.53 -31.14 14.46
N ILE A 185 15.96 -30.84 13.22
CA ILE A 185 16.68 -31.79 12.40
C ILE A 185 18.03 -31.94 13.09
N THR A 186 18.08 -32.72 14.13
CA THR A 186 19.35 -33.31 14.54
C THR A 186 19.61 -34.39 13.49
N LEU A 187 20.33 -34.02 12.44
CA LEU A 187 21.00 -35.00 11.58
C LEU A 187 21.97 -35.74 12.50
N ILE A 188 21.59 -36.97 12.89
CA ILE A 188 22.49 -37.93 13.48
C ILE A 188 23.34 -38.49 12.35
#